data_474e56c75f636f217dc22336bb0cd184
#
_entry.id   474e56c75f636f217dc22336bb0cd184
#
_cell.length_a   1.000
_cell.length_b   1.000
_cell.length_c   1.000
_cell.angle_alpha   90.00
_cell.angle_beta   90.00
_cell.angle_gamma   90.00
#
_symmetry.space_group_name_H-M   'P 1'
#
loop_
_entity.id
_entity.type
_entity.pdbx_description
1 polymer ?
#
loop_
_entity_poly.entity_id
_entity_poly.type
_entity_poly.pdbx_seq_one_letter_code
_entity_poly.pdbx_strand_id
1 'polypeptide(L)'
;MVNRSTSIQDHFDDVLEHLASICEKVDLPVTADFESGFAKDPEGVCINVDVVVDTGIAGFSIEDRDADADRAIFEMRLATERIQAARESIDHFGHNVVLVAQTDGLLIDPTSVTSTTDRLVAFAEAGADCLYAPGVKNRQDIASMVRAVAPKPLSVLLMELDLTVAELADLGVRSISVGGGLARIAWDALLSAAHNMQTSSFDGLKCNTSGSELNDRFGKFL
;
A
#
# COMPACT_ATOMS: atom_id res chain seq x y z
N MET A 1 23.62 14.03 -9.18
CA MET A 1 23.49 13.50 -7.82
C MET A 1 22.64 14.48 -7.03
N VAL A 2 21.37 14.22 -6.84
CA VAL A 2 20.52 15.02 -5.96
C VAL A 2 20.74 14.47 -4.55
N ASN A 3 21.47 15.22 -3.74
CA ASN A 3 21.68 14.90 -2.32
C ASN A 3 20.38 15.25 -1.60
N ARG A 4 19.47 14.28 -1.46
CA ARG A 4 18.26 14.44 -0.64
C ARG A 4 18.58 13.98 0.77
N SER A 5 19.12 14.87 1.58
CA SER A 5 18.87 14.83 3.02
C SER A 5 17.58 15.61 3.29
N THR A 6 16.47 15.14 2.75
CA THR A 6 15.14 15.58 3.20
C THR A 6 14.88 14.93 4.55
N SER A 7 14.41 15.70 5.54
CA SER A 7 13.96 15.14 6.81
C SER A 7 12.74 14.24 6.58
N ILE A 8 12.46 13.31 7.49
CA ILE A 8 11.22 12.52 7.45
C ILE A 8 10.00 13.46 7.39
N GLN A 9 10.06 14.61 8.04
CA GLN A 9 8.98 15.60 8.05
C GLN A 9 8.78 16.27 6.69
N ASP A 10 9.86 16.67 5.98
CA ASP A 10 9.75 17.27 4.65
C ASP A 10 9.09 16.30 3.67
N HIS A 11 9.41 15.00 3.81
CA HIS A 11 8.80 13.96 2.98
C HIS A 11 7.33 13.70 3.34
N PHE A 12 6.96 13.80 4.58
CA PHE A 12 5.58 13.66 5.06
C PHE A 12 4.67 14.76 4.51
N ASP A 13 5.11 16.02 4.56
CA ASP A 13 4.35 17.17 4.05
C ASP A 13 4.14 17.07 2.53
N ASP A 14 5.16 16.64 1.77
CA ASP A 14 5.06 16.37 0.32
C ASP A 14 4.00 15.27 0.03
N VAL A 15 3.93 14.23 0.84
CA VAL A 15 2.94 13.15 0.71
C VAL A 15 1.53 13.66 0.97
N LEU A 16 1.31 14.45 2.00
CA LEU A 16 -0.01 15.03 2.31
C LEU A 16 -0.50 15.93 1.19
N GLU A 17 0.35 16.83 0.66
CA GLU A 17 0.01 17.69 -0.47
C GLU A 17 -0.35 16.87 -1.72
N HIS A 18 0.40 15.81 -1.98
CA HIS A 18 0.15 14.92 -3.10
C HIS A 18 -1.20 14.19 -2.97
N LEU A 19 -1.50 13.64 -1.79
CA LEU A 19 -2.77 12.95 -1.51
C LEU A 19 -3.96 13.89 -1.65
N ALA A 20 -3.90 15.08 -1.05
CA ALA A 20 -4.94 16.10 -1.18
C ALA A 20 -5.17 16.47 -2.65
N SER A 21 -4.10 16.68 -3.42
CA SER A 21 -4.18 16.99 -4.85
C SER A 21 -4.85 15.87 -5.66
N ILE A 22 -4.61 14.60 -5.33
CA ILE A 22 -5.29 13.47 -5.99
C ILE A 22 -6.77 13.45 -5.61
N CYS A 23 -7.10 13.56 -4.32
CA CYS A 23 -8.47 13.52 -3.82
C CYS A 23 -9.34 14.63 -4.44
N GLU A 24 -8.76 15.82 -4.67
CA GLU A 24 -9.45 16.93 -5.33
C GLU A 24 -9.74 16.69 -6.82
N LYS A 25 -8.96 15.85 -7.48
CA LYS A 25 -9.02 15.65 -8.94
C LYS A 25 -9.84 14.47 -9.39
N VAL A 26 -10.11 13.51 -8.50
CA VAL A 26 -10.82 12.27 -8.86
C VAL A 26 -12.08 12.10 -8.01
N ASP A 27 -13.18 11.73 -8.63
CA ASP A 27 -14.42 11.35 -7.94
C ASP A 27 -14.44 9.82 -7.67
N LEU A 28 -13.37 9.35 -7.06
CA LEU A 28 -13.17 7.95 -6.70
C LEU A 28 -12.57 7.86 -5.30
N PRO A 29 -12.86 6.77 -4.55
CA PRO A 29 -12.19 6.54 -3.28
C PRO A 29 -10.67 6.40 -3.47
N VAL A 30 -9.90 7.28 -2.85
CA VAL A 30 -8.43 7.25 -2.86
C VAL A 30 -7.95 6.53 -1.61
N THR A 31 -7.00 5.60 -1.76
CA THR A 31 -6.32 4.96 -0.64
C THR A 31 -4.81 5.23 -0.72
N ALA A 32 -4.19 5.47 0.42
CA ALA A 32 -2.77 5.75 0.52
C ALA A 32 -2.00 4.53 1.04
N ASP A 33 -0.84 4.27 0.48
CA ASP A 33 0.22 3.53 1.15
C ASP A 33 0.94 4.53 2.06
N PHE A 34 0.69 4.41 3.37
CA PHE A 34 1.13 5.39 4.35
C PHE A 34 2.40 4.92 5.08
N GLU A 35 3.15 4.03 4.43
CA GLU A 35 4.40 3.48 4.96
C GLU A 35 4.25 2.98 6.41
N SER A 36 5.21 3.29 7.26
CA SER A 36 5.09 3.01 8.69
C SER A 36 4.36 4.12 9.49
N GLY A 37 3.48 4.91 8.85
CA GLY A 37 2.77 6.02 9.50
C GLY A 37 3.65 7.23 9.79
N PHE A 38 4.84 7.32 9.19
CA PHE A 38 5.84 8.38 9.36
C PHE A 38 6.24 8.64 10.82
N ALA A 39 6.03 7.67 11.72
CA ALA A 39 6.39 7.73 13.12
C ALA A 39 6.77 6.36 13.67
N LYS A 40 7.60 6.32 14.73
CA LYS A 40 7.97 5.08 15.39
C LYS A 40 7.03 4.69 16.52
N ASP A 41 6.64 5.67 17.32
CA ASP A 41 5.80 5.47 18.49
C ASP A 41 4.32 5.68 18.17
N PRO A 42 3.41 5.10 18.99
CA PRO A 42 1.97 5.21 18.78
C PRO A 42 1.43 6.64 18.82
N GLU A 43 2.02 7.53 19.64
CA GLU A 43 1.59 8.93 19.74
C GLU A 43 1.86 9.67 18.42
N GLY A 44 3.05 9.49 17.84
CA GLY A 44 3.39 10.07 16.54
C GLY A 44 2.50 9.53 15.43
N VAL A 45 2.17 8.22 15.42
CA VAL A 45 1.22 7.63 14.48
C VAL A 45 -0.16 8.28 14.62
N CYS A 46 -0.66 8.45 15.85
CA CYS A 46 -1.94 9.12 16.11
C CYS A 46 -1.98 10.52 15.49
N ILE A 47 -0.96 11.34 15.76
CA ILE A 47 -0.85 12.71 15.23
C ILE A 47 -0.83 12.72 13.70
N ASN A 48 -0.05 11.84 13.08
CA ASN A 48 0.06 11.78 11.63
C ASN A 48 -1.23 11.26 10.96
N VAL A 49 -1.96 10.36 11.62
CA VAL A 49 -3.27 9.88 11.15
C VAL A 49 -4.29 11.00 11.18
N ASP A 50 -4.33 11.83 12.21
CA ASP A 50 -5.24 12.99 12.30
C ASP A 50 -5.07 13.90 11.07
N VAL A 51 -3.84 14.09 10.62
CA VAL A 51 -3.55 14.99 9.49
C VAL A 51 -3.84 14.33 8.14
N VAL A 52 -3.49 13.04 7.97
CA VAL A 52 -3.69 12.37 6.67
C VAL A 52 -5.16 12.15 6.35
N VAL A 53 -6.02 11.92 7.33
CA VAL A 53 -7.46 11.75 7.08
C VAL A 53 -8.12 13.03 6.57
N ASP A 54 -7.59 14.21 6.94
CA ASP A 54 -8.07 15.51 6.46
C ASP A 54 -7.77 15.76 4.97
N THR A 55 -6.89 14.96 4.34
CA THR A 55 -6.62 15.05 2.89
C THR A 55 -7.78 14.55 2.03
N GLY A 56 -8.80 13.90 2.63
CA GLY A 56 -9.96 13.37 1.93
C GLY A 56 -9.80 11.95 1.43
N ILE A 57 -8.79 11.22 1.86
CA ILE A 57 -8.61 9.79 1.54
C ILE A 57 -9.73 8.93 2.11
N ALA A 58 -10.08 7.86 1.40
CA ALA A 58 -11.06 6.85 1.85
C ALA A 58 -10.44 5.73 2.67
N GLY A 59 -9.12 5.61 2.67
CA GLY A 59 -8.38 4.60 3.43
C GLY A 59 -6.87 4.75 3.31
N PHE A 60 -6.15 4.07 4.17
CA PHE A 60 -4.70 4.01 4.12
C PHE A 60 -4.17 2.71 4.74
N SER A 61 -2.97 2.31 4.36
CA SER A 61 -2.25 1.22 5.00
C SER A 61 -1.18 1.75 5.94
N ILE A 62 -0.98 1.06 7.08
CA ILE A 62 0.20 1.22 7.94
C ILE A 62 0.91 -0.11 8.01
N GLU A 63 2.20 -0.12 7.70
CA GLU A 63 3.05 -1.29 7.81
C GLU A 63 3.85 -1.34 9.12
N ASP A 64 4.28 -2.54 9.48
CA ASP A 64 5.10 -2.77 10.67
C ASP A 64 6.60 -2.67 10.42
N ARG A 65 7.02 -2.16 9.26
CA ARG A 65 8.43 -2.01 8.91
C ARG A 65 9.10 -0.92 9.73
N ASP A 66 10.29 -1.21 10.29
CA ASP A 66 11.16 -0.23 10.90
C ASP A 66 12.09 0.37 9.81
N ALA A 67 11.77 1.58 9.35
CA ALA A 67 12.53 2.26 8.30
C ALA A 67 13.99 2.59 8.70
N ASP A 68 14.30 2.63 10.01
CA ASP A 68 15.64 2.94 10.51
C ASP A 68 16.50 1.69 10.73
N ALA A 69 15.92 0.50 10.59
CA ALA A 69 16.62 -0.77 10.74
C ALA A 69 16.61 -1.56 9.43
N ASP A 70 17.76 -2.06 9.02
CA ASP A 70 17.85 -2.85 7.78
C ASP A 70 17.05 -4.15 7.93
N ARG A 71 16.02 -4.30 7.06
CA ARG A 71 15.16 -5.49 6.98
C ARG A 71 14.54 -5.91 8.32
N ALA A 72 14.10 -4.97 9.14
CA ALA A 72 13.46 -5.23 10.42
C ALA A 72 12.00 -4.80 10.41
N ILE A 73 11.21 -5.46 11.24
CA ILE A 73 9.84 -5.06 11.60
C ILE A 73 9.79 -4.75 13.10
N PHE A 74 8.88 -3.88 13.49
CA PHE A 74 8.67 -3.56 14.90
C PHE A 74 8.29 -4.82 15.70
N GLU A 75 8.67 -4.82 16.98
CA GLU A 75 8.18 -5.82 17.93
C GLU A 75 6.64 -5.90 17.90
N MET A 76 6.10 -7.12 18.07
CA MET A 76 4.66 -7.39 17.97
C MET A 76 3.82 -6.41 18.80
N ARG A 77 4.20 -6.18 20.05
CA ARG A 77 3.48 -5.29 20.94
C ARG A 77 3.48 -3.86 20.42
N LEU A 78 4.63 -3.32 20.03
CA LEU A 78 4.73 -1.96 19.49
C LEU A 78 3.95 -1.83 18.18
N ALA A 79 4.08 -2.79 17.27
CA ALA A 79 3.33 -2.78 16.02
C ALA A 79 1.80 -2.76 16.25
N THR A 80 1.31 -3.56 17.21
CA THR A 80 -0.10 -3.61 17.59
C THR A 80 -0.58 -2.29 18.22
N GLU A 81 0.19 -1.72 19.14
CA GLU A 81 -0.11 -0.42 19.79
C GLU A 81 -0.20 0.72 18.75
N ARG A 82 0.61 0.67 17.68
CA ARG A 82 0.58 1.65 16.59
C ARG A 82 -0.71 1.55 15.75
N ILE A 83 -1.17 0.33 15.44
CA ILE A 83 -2.44 0.12 14.76
C ILE A 83 -3.62 0.57 15.64
N GLN A 84 -3.56 0.27 16.94
CA GLN A 84 -4.57 0.74 17.89
C GLN A 84 -4.63 2.27 17.94
N ALA A 85 -3.49 2.95 18.02
CA ALA A 85 -3.43 4.41 18.03
C ALA A 85 -4.00 5.03 16.74
N ALA A 86 -3.72 4.43 15.58
CA ALA A 86 -4.31 4.84 14.31
C ALA A 86 -5.83 4.68 14.32
N ARG A 87 -6.36 3.56 14.85
CA ARG A 87 -7.80 3.33 14.98
C ARG A 87 -8.47 4.32 15.92
N GLU A 88 -7.86 4.57 17.09
CA GLU A 88 -8.38 5.53 18.08
C GLU A 88 -8.46 6.94 17.51
N SER A 89 -7.46 7.39 16.73
CA SER A 89 -7.47 8.66 16.02
C SER A 89 -8.64 8.75 15.03
N ILE A 90 -8.80 7.76 14.15
CA ILE A 90 -9.91 7.74 13.18
C ILE A 90 -11.27 7.81 13.88
N ASP A 91 -11.45 7.06 14.97
CA ASP A 91 -12.71 6.98 15.71
C ASP A 91 -13.00 8.27 16.48
N HIS A 92 -11.96 8.92 17.04
CA HIS A 92 -12.08 10.15 17.80
C HIS A 92 -12.68 11.30 16.96
N PHE A 93 -12.26 11.43 15.73
CA PHE A 93 -12.76 12.44 14.80
C PHE A 93 -13.99 12.00 14.00
N GLY A 94 -14.43 10.76 14.14
CA GLY A 94 -15.61 10.23 13.46
C GLY A 94 -15.44 10.09 11.95
N HIS A 95 -14.20 9.95 11.47
CA HIS A 95 -13.91 9.75 10.06
C HIS A 95 -14.32 8.35 9.60
N ASN A 96 -14.91 8.25 8.40
CA ASN A 96 -15.22 6.97 7.77
C ASN A 96 -14.10 6.56 6.82
N VAL A 97 -12.94 6.24 7.39
CA VAL A 97 -11.70 5.89 6.67
C VAL A 97 -11.30 4.46 6.99
N VAL A 98 -10.95 3.70 5.96
CA VAL A 98 -10.54 2.29 6.10
C VAL A 98 -9.07 2.22 6.53
N LEU A 99 -8.81 1.56 7.67
CA LEU A 99 -7.48 1.25 8.16
C LEU A 99 -7.05 -0.14 7.69
N VAL A 100 -6.01 -0.20 6.85
CA VAL A 100 -5.36 -1.45 6.44
C VAL A 100 -4.10 -1.65 7.27
N ALA A 101 -4.03 -2.74 8.02
CA ALA A 101 -2.80 -3.07 8.75
C ALA A 101 -1.98 -4.08 7.95
N GLN A 102 -0.75 -3.69 7.63
CA GLN A 102 0.19 -4.48 6.84
C GLN A 102 1.31 -5.03 7.71
N THR A 103 1.73 -6.26 7.43
CA THR A 103 2.96 -6.82 7.99
C THR A 103 3.90 -7.27 6.89
N ASP A 104 5.13 -6.78 6.94
CA ASP A 104 6.20 -7.08 5.98
C ASP A 104 7.01 -8.34 6.33
N GLY A 105 6.56 -9.11 7.31
CA GLY A 105 7.24 -10.30 7.78
C GLY A 105 7.68 -11.24 6.66
N LEU A 106 6.78 -11.55 5.70
CA LEU A 106 7.07 -12.45 4.58
C LEU A 106 8.01 -11.85 3.52
N LEU A 107 8.12 -10.52 3.43
CA LEU A 107 9.10 -9.86 2.55
C LEU A 107 10.52 -9.95 3.12
N ILE A 108 10.64 -10.06 4.44
CA ILE A 108 11.91 -10.19 5.16
C ILE A 108 12.32 -11.65 5.24
N ASP A 109 11.42 -12.51 5.71
CA ASP A 109 11.61 -13.96 5.81
C ASP A 109 10.37 -14.70 5.23
N PRO A 110 10.49 -15.23 4.00
CA PRO A 110 9.39 -15.97 3.37
C PRO A 110 8.93 -17.23 4.13
N THR A 111 9.66 -17.66 5.15
CA THR A 111 9.30 -18.82 5.98
C THR A 111 8.48 -18.45 7.22
N SER A 112 8.32 -17.17 7.50
CA SER A 112 7.68 -16.63 8.71
C SER A 112 6.14 -16.64 8.68
N VAL A 113 5.51 -17.60 7.98
CA VAL A 113 4.05 -17.66 7.78
C VAL A 113 3.27 -17.63 9.08
N THR A 114 3.70 -18.40 10.09
CA THR A 114 3.02 -18.48 11.39
C THR A 114 3.08 -17.14 12.13
N SER A 115 4.27 -16.57 12.29
CA SER A 115 4.43 -15.29 12.99
C SER A 115 3.75 -14.12 12.23
N THR A 116 3.74 -14.16 10.90
CA THR A 116 2.99 -13.21 10.07
C THR A 116 1.48 -13.35 10.33
N THR A 117 0.96 -14.57 10.37
CA THR A 117 -0.47 -14.81 10.68
C THR A 117 -0.82 -14.31 12.08
N ASP A 118 0.02 -14.57 13.08
CA ASP A 118 -0.20 -14.09 14.45
C ASP A 118 -0.25 -12.55 14.51
N ARG A 119 0.60 -11.86 13.74
CA ARG A 119 0.58 -10.39 13.62
C ARG A 119 -0.72 -9.90 13.00
N LEU A 120 -1.19 -10.53 11.91
CA LEU A 120 -2.45 -10.16 11.28
C LEU A 120 -3.64 -10.30 12.26
N VAL A 121 -3.65 -11.35 13.08
CA VAL A 121 -4.67 -11.53 14.12
C VAL A 121 -4.60 -10.41 15.16
N ALA A 122 -3.41 -10.10 15.67
CA ALA A 122 -3.21 -9.02 16.63
C ALA A 122 -3.64 -7.66 16.06
N PHE A 123 -3.35 -7.38 14.78
CA PHE A 123 -3.77 -6.16 14.11
C PHE A 123 -5.29 -6.09 13.89
N ALA A 124 -5.93 -7.23 13.61
CA ALA A 124 -7.38 -7.31 13.52
C ALA A 124 -8.06 -6.98 14.88
N GLU A 125 -7.51 -7.49 15.98
CA GLU A 125 -7.95 -7.20 17.34
C GLU A 125 -7.67 -5.75 17.75
N ALA A 126 -6.59 -5.13 17.25
CA ALA A 126 -6.26 -3.73 17.45
C ALA A 126 -7.16 -2.75 16.68
N GLY A 127 -8.08 -3.25 15.84
CA GLY A 127 -9.09 -2.43 15.18
C GLY A 127 -8.85 -2.17 13.69
N ALA A 128 -7.88 -2.83 13.04
CA ALA A 128 -7.74 -2.76 11.59
C ALA A 128 -9.03 -3.23 10.89
N ASP A 129 -9.41 -2.55 9.80
CA ASP A 129 -10.56 -2.91 8.97
C ASP A 129 -10.22 -3.98 7.95
N CYS A 130 -8.98 -3.99 7.46
CA CYS A 130 -8.46 -4.96 6.51
C CYS A 130 -7.02 -5.32 6.88
N LEU A 131 -6.63 -6.56 6.61
CA LEU A 131 -5.31 -7.08 6.90
C LEU A 131 -4.55 -7.32 5.59
N TYR A 132 -3.22 -7.09 5.61
CA TYR A 132 -2.41 -7.25 4.42
C TYR A 132 -1.05 -7.87 4.75
N ALA A 133 -0.70 -8.93 4.04
CA ALA A 133 0.60 -9.61 4.15
C ALA A 133 1.22 -9.78 2.75
N PRO A 134 1.91 -8.75 2.22
CA PRO A 134 2.62 -8.90 0.96
C PRO A 134 3.68 -10.00 1.08
N GLY A 135 3.90 -10.74 -0.01
CA GLY A 135 4.85 -11.84 -0.04
C GLY A 135 4.27 -13.23 0.25
N VAL A 136 2.99 -13.35 0.62
CA VAL A 136 2.33 -14.67 0.65
C VAL A 136 2.22 -15.24 -0.76
N LYS A 137 2.66 -16.51 -0.95
CA LYS A 137 2.85 -17.07 -2.30
C LYS A 137 1.99 -18.29 -2.63
N ASN A 138 1.39 -18.94 -1.66
CA ASN A 138 0.66 -20.18 -1.92
C ASN A 138 -0.77 -20.17 -1.39
N ARG A 139 -1.62 -20.99 -2.01
CA ARG A 139 -3.05 -21.09 -1.70
C ARG A 139 -3.35 -21.49 -0.25
N GLN A 140 -2.52 -22.38 0.32
CA GLN A 140 -2.78 -22.90 1.66
C GLN A 140 -2.54 -21.83 2.72
N ASP A 141 -1.48 -21.04 2.58
CA ASP A 141 -1.16 -19.96 3.51
C ASP A 141 -2.18 -18.84 3.40
N ILE A 142 -2.57 -18.44 2.16
CA ILE A 142 -3.64 -17.47 1.93
C ILE A 142 -4.94 -17.93 2.62
N ALA A 143 -5.38 -19.16 2.38
CA ALA A 143 -6.60 -19.70 2.98
C ALA A 143 -6.49 -19.79 4.51
N SER A 144 -5.33 -20.08 5.06
CA SER A 144 -5.08 -20.09 6.51
C SER A 144 -5.18 -18.70 7.12
N MET A 145 -4.55 -17.70 6.49
CA MET A 145 -4.60 -16.30 6.93
C MET A 145 -6.02 -15.75 6.86
N VAL A 146 -6.76 -16.02 5.76
CA VAL A 146 -8.19 -15.62 5.63
C VAL A 146 -9.01 -16.17 6.79
N ARG A 147 -8.85 -17.46 7.14
CA ARG A 147 -9.57 -18.05 8.26
C ARG A 147 -9.17 -17.46 9.62
N ALA A 148 -7.88 -17.18 9.79
CA ALA A 148 -7.35 -16.67 11.05
C ALA A 148 -7.85 -15.25 11.36
N VAL A 149 -7.97 -14.39 10.35
CA VAL A 149 -8.41 -13.00 10.54
C VAL A 149 -9.92 -12.79 10.41
N ALA A 150 -10.68 -13.84 10.09
CA ALA A 150 -12.14 -13.71 9.91
C ALA A 150 -12.81 -13.14 11.17
N PRO A 151 -13.79 -12.24 11.04
CA PRO A 151 -14.49 -11.82 9.83
C PRO A 151 -13.81 -10.68 9.03
N LYS A 152 -12.63 -10.21 9.45
CA LYS A 152 -11.93 -9.12 8.76
C LYS A 152 -11.46 -9.59 7.37
N PRO A 153 -11.49 -8.73 6.35
CA PRO A 153 -10.99 -9.04 5.02
C PRO A 153 -9.46 -9.13 5.00
N LEU A 154 -8.95 -10.02 4.15
CA LEU A 154 -7.53 -10.10 3.80
C LEU A 154 -7.30 -9.50 2.40
N SER A 155 -6.28 -8.66 2.29
CA SER A 155 -5.71 -8.18 1.03
C SER A 155 -4.49 -9.02 0.65
N VAL A 156 -4.27 -9.22 -0.65
CA VAL A 156 -3.09 -9.89 -1.19
C VAL A 156 -2.44 -9.09 -2.33
N LEU A 157 -1.13 -9.26 -2.50
CA LEU A 157 -0.37 -8.66 -3.59
C LEU A 157 -0.26 -9.65 -4.76
N LEU A 158 -0.87 -9.29 -5.90
CA LEU A 158 -0.92 -10.14 -7.10
C LEU A 158 0.27 -9.84 -8.05
N MET A 159 1.50 -9.91 -7.58
CA MET A 159 2.66 -9.68 -8.44
C MET A 159 3.41 -10.96 -8.83
N GLU A 160 3.38 -11.95 -7.97
CA GLU A 160 4.11 -13.21 -8.13
C GLU A 160 3.18 -14.43 -7.91
N LEU A 161 1.87 -14.19 -7.83
CA LEU A 161 0.88 -15.24 -7.63
C LEU A 161 0.38 -15.74 -8.99
N ASP A 162 0.54 -17.02 -9.25
CA ASP A 162 -0.09 -17.70 -10.40
C ASP A 162 -1.55 -18.08 -10.04
N LEU A 163 -2.32 -17.04 -9.64
CA LEU A 163 -3.72 -17.16 -9.24
C LEU A 163 -4.55 -16.09 -9.91
N THR A 164 -5.72 -16.48 -10.39
CA THR A 164 -6.72 -15.55 -10.92
C THR A 164 -7.49 -14.85 -9.81
N VAL A 165 -8.15 -13.75 -10.16
CA VAL A 165 -9.05 -13.03 -9.24
C VAL A 165 -10.16 -13.95 -8.71
N ALA A 166 -10.73 -14.83 -9.57
CA ALA A 166 -11.76 -15.77 -9.17
C ALA A 166 -11.26 -16.78 -8.12
N GLU A 167 -10.06 -17.34 -8.35
CA GLU A 167 -9.45 -18.28 -7.41
C GLU A 167 -9.12 -17.62 -6.05
N LEU A 168 -8.67 -16.38 -6.05
CA LEU A 168 -8.46 -15.61 -4.82
C LEU A 168 -9.78 -15.33 -4.07
N ALA A 169 -10.84 -14.98 -4.81
CA ALA A 169 -12.17 -14.79 -4.24
C ALA A 169 -12.72 -16.08 -3.60
N ASP A 170 -12.51 -17.24 -4.24
CA ASP A 170 -12.89 -18.56 -3.72
C ASP A 170 -12.12 -18.93 -2.43
N LEU A 171 -10.88 -18.45 -2.29
CA LEU A 171 -10.11 -18.59 -1.04
C LEU A 171 -10.60 -17.65 0.07
N GLY A 172 -11.48 -16.70 -0.23
CA GLY A 172 -12.02 -15.74 0.72
C GLY A 172 -11.29 -14.39 0.73
N VAL A 173 -10.35 -14.15 -0.15
CA VAL A 173 -9.70 -12.84 -0.33
C VAL A 173 -10.73 -11.80 -0.76
N ARG A 174 -10.63 -10.57 -0.23
CA ARG A 174 -11.60 -9.49 -0.52
C ARG A 174 -10.94 -8.24 -1.11
N SER A 175 -9.62 -8.14 -1.04
CA SER A 175 -8.85 -7.05 -1.63
C SER A 175 -7.63 -7.59 -2.35
N ILE A 176 -7.31 -7.02 -3.51
CA ILE A 176 -6.16 -7.40 -4.31
C ILE A 176 -5.43 -6.13 -4.72
N SER A 177 -4.13 -6.07 -4.45
CA SER A 177 -3.27 -5.00 -4.93
C SER A 177 -2.28 -5.51 -5.96
N VAL A 178 -1.77 -4.60 -6.76
CA VAL A 178 -0.71 -4.88 -7.76
C VAL A 178 0.57 -4.10 -7.46
N GLY A 179 0.61 -3.40 -6.33
CA GLY A 179 1.74 -2.55 -5.92
C GLY A 179 2.17 -1.61 -7.05
N GLY A 180 3.46 -1.43 -7.21
CA GLY A 180 4.03 -0.64 -8.30
C GLY A 180 4.03 -1.32 -9.68
N GLY A 181 3.27 -2.41 -9.89
CA GLY A 181 3.31 -3.20 -11.13
C GLY A 181 2.99 -2.39 -12.38
N LEU A 182 1.91 -1.61 -12.37
CA LEU A 182 1.52 -0.78 -13.51
C LEU A 182 2.53 0.34 -13.80
N ALA A 183 3.05 0.97 -12.75
CA ALA A 183 4.08 1.99 -12.89
C ALA A 183 5.36 1.41 -13.49
N ARG A 184 5.81 0.22 -13.03
CA ARG A 184 6.98 -0.46 -13.59
C ARG A 184 6.82 -0.81 -15.06
N ILE A 185 5.64 -1.27 -15.49
CA ILE A 185 5.36 -1.55 -16.90
C ILE A 185 5.49 -0.28 -17.74
N ALA A 186 4.96 0.85 -17.26
CA ALA A 186 5.07 2.13 -17.96
C ALA A 186 6.53 2.61 -18.04
N TRP A 187 7.28 2.52 -16.94
CA TRP A 187 8.70 2.87 -16.91
C TRP A 187 9.56 1.97 -17.78
N ASP A 188 9.29 0.66 -17.78
CA ASP A 188 10.03 -0.30 -18.60
C ASP A 188 9.87 0.01 -20.09
N ALA A 189 8.65 0.30 -20.53
CA ALA A 189 8.39 0.74 -21.90
C ALA A 189 9.10 2.05 -22.23
N LEU A 190 9.08 3.04 -21.34
CA LEU A 190 9.76 4.33 -21.53
C LEU A 190 11.28 4.16 -21.62
N LEU A 191 11.89 3.42 -20.69
CA LEU A 191 13.33 3.19 -20.64
C LEU A 191 13.81 2.39 -21.85
N SER A 192 13.02 1.38 -22.28
CA SER A 192 13.30 0.60 -23.49
C SER A 192 13.29 1.48 -24.74
N ALA A 193 12.29 2.35 -24.88
CA ALA A 193 12.22 3.29 -26.00
C ALA A 193 13.39 4.27 -26.00
N ALA A 194 13.75 4.83 -24.83
CA ALA A 194 14.90 5.74 -24.71
C ALA A 194 16.23 5.05 -25.07
N HIS A 195 16.42 3.79 -24.66
CA HIS A 195 17.61 3.03 -25.04
C HIS A 195 17.69 2.79 -26.55
N ASN A 196 16.57 2.43 -27.20
CA ASN A 196 16.50 2.26 -28.65
C ASN A 196 16.88 3.57 -29.38
N MET A 197 16.41 4.72 -28.90
CA MET A 197 16.77 6.02 -29.47
C MET A 197 18.28 6.31 -29.38
N GLN A 198 18.94 5.92 -28.30
CA GLN A 198 20.40 6.04 -28.15
C GLN A 198 21.16 5.20 -29.20
N THR A 199 20.58 4.10 -29.66
CA THR A 199 21.12 3.23 -30.73
C THR A 199 20.60 3.58 -32.12
N SER A 200 20.03 4.78 -32.30
CA SER A 200 19.50 5.31 -33.56
C SER A 200 18.29 4.53 -34.13
N SER A 201 17.53 3.85 -33.26
CA SER A 201 16.26 3.22 -33.61
C SER A 201 15.08 3.94 -32.97
N PHE A 202 13.99 4.10 -33.71
CA PHE A 202 12.73 4.66 -33.22
C PHE A 202 11.61 3.63 -33.06
N ASP A 203 11.91 2.34 -33.18
CA ASP A 203 10.92 1.28 -33.11
C ASP A 203 10.19 1.21 -31.77
N GLY A 204 10.86 1.61 -30.69
CA GLY A 204 10.27 1.67 -29.34
C GLY A 204 9.19 2.75 -29.14
N LEU A 205 9.02 3.66 -30.12
CA LEU A 205 7.98 4.71 -30.05
C LEU A 205 6.63 4.28 -30.62
N LYS A 206 6.54 3.08 -31.19
CA LYS A 206 5.27 2.54 -31.66
C LYS A 206 4.42 2.08 -30.47
N CYS A 207 3.34 2.79 -30.19
CA CYS A 207 2.36 2.42 -29.18
C CYS A 207 0.97 2.21 -29.81
N ASN A 208 0.14 1.38 -29.19
CA ASN A 208 -1.20 1.09 -29.68
C ASN A 208 -2.22 2.16 -29.31
N THR A 209 -1.93 2.99 -28.29
CA THR A 209 -2.82 4.04 -27.81
C THR A 209 -2.53 5.32 -28.56
N SER A 210 -3.51 5.86 -29.27
CA SER A 210 -3.38 7.12 -30.00
C SER A 210 -3.42 8.34 -29.08
N GLY A 211 -2.82 9.47 -29.54
CA GLY A 211 -2.89 10.73 -28.80
C GLY A 211 -4.33 11.24 -28.60
N SER A 212 -5.22 11.01 -29.59
CA SER A 212 -6.64 11.33 -29.44
C SER A 212 -7.32 10.52 -28.35
N GLU A 213 -7.04 9.21 -28.29
CA GLU A 213 -7.60 8.35 -27.23
C GLU A 213 -7.10 8.79 -25.83
N LEU A 214 -5.84 9.19 -25.70
CA LEU A 214 -5.33 9.74 -24.44
C LEU A 214 -6.03 11.05 -24.07
N ASN A 215 -6.19 11.96 -25.04
CA ASN A 215 -6.91 13.22 -24.83
C ASN A 215 -8.37 12.99 -24.41
N ASP A 216 -9.05 12.02 -25.03
CA ASP A 216 -10.44 11.68 -24.67
C ASP A 216 -10.55 11.09 -23.26
N ARG A 217 -9.52 10.36 -22.81
CA ARG A 217 -9.44 9.81 -21.45
C ARG A 217 -9.15 10.90 -20.42
N PHE A 218 -8.14 11.73 -20.65
CA PHE A 218 -7.72 12.77 -19.72
C PHE A 218 -8.59 14.04 -19.79
N GLY A 219 -9.15 14.40 -20.95
CA GLY A 219 -9.99 15.56 -21.11
C GLY A 219 -11.34 15.50 -20.38
N LYS A 220 -11.70 14.34 -19.85
CA LYS A 220 -12.86 14.19 -18.96
C LYS A 220 -12.59 14.67 -17.52
N PHE A 221 -11.35 14.92 -17.19
CA PHE A 221 -10.88 15.35 -15.87
C PHE A 221 -10.32 16.78 -15.86
N LEU A 222 -10.37 17.47 -16.99
CA LEU A 222 -10.04 18.88 -17.16
C LEU A 222 -11.31 19.71 -17.36
#